data_cdfa2251b29d1f2d98d2968ecc1ebd75
#
_entry.id   cdfa2251b29d1f2d98d2968ecc1ebd75
#
_cell.length_a   1.000
_cell.length_b   1.000
_cell.length_c   1.000
_cell.angle_alpha   90.00
_cell.angle_beta   90.00
_cell.angle_gamma   90.00
#
_symmetry.space_group_name_H-M   'P 1'
#
loop_
_entity.id
_entity.type
_entity.pdbx_description
1 polymer ?
#
loop_
_entity_poly.entity_id
_entity_poly.type
_entity_poly.pdbx_seq_one_letter_code
_entity_poly.pdbx_strand_id
1 'polypeptide(L)'
;MTEPLLDTFRPSTLGWLRGTLAGWGTVLLGLAGIAGTILASAGTIPMPRFEMLPLLLLLAAIVIVVVKWIQNLAAKYQVTEERLIVRRGIIMKSIDEIELYRIKDVRIDFSIVNQLADIGRISIASSDETTRTSGELVLRDIERARERR
;
A
#
# COMPACT_ATOMS: atom_id res chain seq x y z
N MET A 1 16.25 -8.88 27.50
CA MET A 1 15.11 -8.04 27.94
C MET A 1 14.28 -7.76 26.71
N THR A 2 13.01 -8.13 26.71
CA THR A 2 12.10 -7.86 25.58
C THR A 2 11.59 -6.43 25.77
N GLU A 3 11.96 -5.53 24.86
CA GLU A 3 11.43 -4.15 24.84
C GLU A 3 9.91 -4.19 24.73
N PRO A 4 9.17 -3.37 25.49
CA PRO A 4 7.72 -3.31 25.38
C PRO A 4 7.32 -2.81 24.01
N LEU A 5 6.43 -3.55 23.36
CA LEU A 5 5.87 -3.21 22.06
C LEU A 5 4.75 -2.19 22.25
N LEU A 6 4.91 -0.97 21.72
CA LEU A 6 3.92 0.09 21.85
C LEU A 6 2.82 -0.02 20.80
N ASP A 7 3.18 -0.21 19.53
CA ASP A 7 2.21 -0.34 18.42
C ASP A 7 2.75 -1.30 17.34
N THR A 8 1.82 -1.97 16.68
CA THR A 8 2.10 -2.81 15.52
C THR A 8 1.05 -2.56 14.46
N PHE A 9 1.48 -2.09 13.30
CA PHE A 9 0.57 -1.82 12.19
C PHE A 9 1.12 -2.33 10.86
N ARG A 10 0.24 -2.40 9.86
CA ARG A 10 0.55 -2.86 8.51
C ARG A 10 -0.01 -1.89 7.48
N PRO A 11 0.56 -1.83 6.26
CA PRO A 11 -0.06 -1.12 5.16
C PRO A 11 -1.44 -1.70 4.85
N SER A 12 -2.39 -0.82 4.53
CA SER A 12 -3.75 -1.22 4.21
C SER A 12 -3.95 -1.35 2.70
N THR A 13 -4.45 -2.50 2.24
CA THR A 13 -4.83 -2.70 0.84
C THR A 13 -6.05 -1.87 0.47
N LEU A 14 -7.02 -1.73 1.39
CA LEU A 14 -8.17 -0.84 1.20
C LEU A 14 -7.72 0.62 1.16
N GLY A 15 -6.75 0.98 2.01
CA GLY A 15 -6.10 2.27 1.99
C GLY A 15 -5.45 2.55 0.64
N TRP A 16 -4.70 1.62 0.11
CA TRP A 16 -4.10 1.74 -1.21
C TRP A 16 -5.15 1.91 -2.33
N LEU A 17 -6.23 1.10 -2.31
CA LEU A 17 -7.31 1.19 -3.30
C LEU A 17 -7.98 2.57 -3.29
N ARG A 18 -8.23 3.14 -2.12
CA ARG A 18 -8.93 4.43 -1.97
C ARG A 18 -8.00 5.62 -2.09
N GLY A 19 -6.76 5.47 -1.67
CA GLY A 19 -5.80 6.56 -1.52
C GLY A 19 -4.84 6.74 -2.69
N THR A 20 -4.82 5.87 -3.69
CA THR A 20 -3.88 5.99 -4.81
C THR A 20 -4.57 6.03 -6.17
N LEU A 21 -3.98 6.77 -7.13
CA LEU A 21 -4.46 6.77 -8.52
C LEU A 21 -4.42 5.36 -9.13
N ALA A 22 -3.40 4.56 -8.78
CA ALA A 22 -3.29 3.18 -9.21
C ALA A 22 -4.41 2.30 -8.63
N GLY A 23 -4.81 2.54 -7.37
CA GLY A 23 -5.95 1.88 -6.75
C GLY A 23 -7.26 2.20 -7.47
N TRP A 24 -7.52 3.49 -7.72
CA TRP A 24 -8.69 3.92 -8.50
C TRP A 24 -8.68 3.35 -9.91
N GLY A 25 -7.53 3.36 -10.60
CA GLY A 25 -7.37 2.72 -11.91
C GLY A 25 -7.74 1.23 -11.89
N THR A 26 -7.31 0.52 -10.83
CA THR A 26 -7.63 -0.91 -10.65
C THR A 26 -9.13 -1.14 -10.42
N VAL A 27 -9.79 -0.29 -9.64
CA VAL A 27 -11.25 -0.34 -9.42
C VAL A 27 -12.00 -0.11 -10.74
N LEU A 28 -11.63 0.93 -11.48
CA LEU A 28 -12.24 1.23 -12.80
C LEU A 28 -12.02 0.09 -13.79
N LEU A 29 -10.84 -0.51 -13.82
CA LEU A 29 -10.52 -1.65 -14.66
C LEU A 29 -11.37 -2.87 -14.30
N GLY A 30 -11.57 -3.13 -13.02
CA GLY A 30 -12.47 -4.20 -12.56
C GLY A 30 -13.93 -3.94 -12.91
N LEU A 31 -14.42 -2.71 -12.72
CA LEU A 31 -15.78 -2.33 -13.11
C LEU A 31 -16.01 -2.43 -14.62
N ALA A 32 -15.05 -1.98 -15.43
CA ALA A 32 -15.09 -2.12 -16.88
C ALA A 32 -15.12 -3.60 -17.32
N GLY A 33 -14.34 -4.45 -16.64
CA GLY A 33 -14.36 -5.89 -16.85
C GLY A 33 -15.71 -6.52 -16.53
N ILE A 34 -16.32 -6.17 -15.39
CA ILE A 34 -17.65 -6.66 -14.98
C ILE A 34 -18.73 -6.18 -15.99
N ALA A 35 -18.77 -4.87 -16.25
CA ALA A 35 -19.75 -4.31 -17.18
C ALA A 35 -19.61 -4.92 -18.59
N GLY A 36 -18.38 -5.07 -19.08
CA GLY A 36 -18.11 -5.68 -20.37
C GLY A 36 -18.53 -7.14 -20.46
N THR A 37 -18.31 -7.94 -19.40
CA THR A 37 -18.76 -9.35 -19.38
C THR A 37 -20.28 -9.47 -19.36
N ILE A 38 -20.98 -8.59 -18.62
CA ILE A 38 -22.44 -8.55 -18.60
C ILE A 38 -22.98 -8.17 -19.99
N LEU A 39 -22.43 -7.14 -20.62
CA LEU A 39 -22.87 -6.70 -21.98
C LEU A 39 -22.57 -7.75 -23.03
N ALA A 40 -21.43 -8.44 -22.96
CA ALA A 40 -21.10 -9.54 -23.85
C ALA A 40 -22.05 -10.73 -23.68
N SER A 41 -22.38 -11.12 -22.44
CA SER A 41 -23.32 -12.20 -22.16
C SER A 41 -24.77 -11.87 -22.59
N ALA A 42 -25.13 -10.58 -22.57
CA ALA A 42 -26.45 -10.11 -23.05
C ALA A 42 -26.55 -10.01 -24.58
N GLY A 43 -25.49 -10.36 -25.31
CA GLY A 43 -25.49 -10.27 -26.80
C GLY A 43 -25.52 -8.85 -27.36
N THR A 44 -25.29 -7.85 -26.51
CA THR A 44 -25.37 -6.42 -26.86
C THR A 44 -24.15 -5.94 -27.65
N ILE A 45 -23.04 -6.65 -27.58
CA ILE A 45 -21.79 -6.33 -28.29
C ILE A 45 -21.51 -7.43 -29.31
N PRO A 46 -21.73 -7.21 -30.61
CA PRO A 46 -21.42 -8.18 -31.66
C PRO A 46 -19.91 -8.09 -32.01
N MET A 47 -19.02 -8.54 -31.13
CA MET A 47 -17.57 -8.53 -31.40
C MET A 47 -16.96 -9.91 -31.14
N PRO A 48 -17.02 -10.86 -32.10
CA PRO A 48 -16.54 -12.22 -31.90
C PRO A 48 -15.01 -12.30 -31.58
N ARG A 49 -14.25 -11.25 -31.87
CA ARG A 49 -12.79 -11.22 -31.59
C ARG A 49 -12.42 -10.64 -30.23
N PHE A 50 -13.35 -9.97 -29.53
CA PHE A 50 -13.08 -9.27 -28.27
C PHE A 50 -13.90 -9.79 -27.08
N GLU A 51 -14.58 -10.92 -27.21
CA GLU A 51 -15.40 -11.51 -26.14
C GLU A 51 -14.60 -11.81 -24.88
N MET A 52 -13.31 -12.17 -25.03
CA MET A 52 -12.42 -12.44 -23.90
C MET A 52 -11.81 -11.18 -23.27
N LEU A 53 -11.85 -10.03 -23.93
CA LEU A 53 -11.21 -8.82 -23.44
C LEU A 53 -11.75 -8.36 -22.07
N PRO A 54 -13.08 -8.29 -21.84
CA PRO A 54 -13.62 -7.92 -20.53
C PRO A 54 -13.19 -8.90 -19.43
N LEU A 55 -13.15 -10.19 -19.72
CA LEU A 55 -12.71 -11.21 -18.79
C LEU A 55 -11.23 -11.05 -18.43
N LEU A 56 -10.38 -10.72 -19.41
CA LEU A 56 -8.96 -10.41 -19.18
C LEU A 56 -8.77 -9.17 -18.33
N LEU A 57 -9.58 -8.12 -18.53
CA LEU A 57 -9.54 -6.91 -17.70
C LEU A 57 -9.91 -7.22 -16.25
N LEU A 58 -10.95 -8.02 -16.04
CA LEU A 58 -11.37 -8.45 -14.72
C LEU A 58 -10.28 -9.29 -14.05
N LEU A 59 -9.69 -10.25 -14.76
CA LEU A 59 -8.61 -11.09 -14.27
C LEU A 59 -7.40 -10.24 -13.88
N ALA A 60 -7.02 -9.27 -14.72
CA ALA A 60 -5.91 -8.36 -14.44
C ALA A 60 -6.16 -7.54 -13.18
N ALA A 61 -7.37 -7.01 -12.98
CA ALA A 61 -7.74 -6.28 -11.78
C ALA A 61 -7.60 -7.16 -10.53
N ILE A 62 -8.10 -8.40 -10.57
CA ILE A 62 -7.99 -9.35 -9.47
C ILE A 62 -6.52 -9.66 -9.15
N VAL A 63 -5.70 -9.92 -10.15
CA VAL A 63 -4.26 -10.20 -9.97
C VAL A 63 -3.55 -9.03 -9.31
N ILE A 64 -3.81 -7.79 -9.75
CA ILE A 64 -3.23 -6.59 -9.16
C ILE A 64 -3.60 -6.46 -7.67
N VAL A 65 -4.87 -6.66 -7.32
CA VAL A 65 -5.34 -6.58 -5.94
C VAL A 65 -4.70 -7.69 -5.08
N VAL A 66 -4.67 -8.92 -5.57
CA VAL A 66 -4.05 -10.05 -4.86
C VAL A 66 -2.56 -9.82 -4.62
N VAL A 67 -1.82 -9.37 -5.63
CA VAL A 67 -0.39 -9.07 -5.50
C VAL A 67 -0.16 -7.98 -4.45
N LYS A 68 -0.97 -6.91 -4.49
CA LYS A 68 -0.90 -5.84 -3.48
C LYS A 68 -1.25 -6.33 -2.09
N TRP A 69 -2.25 -7.15 -1.96
CA TRP A 69 -2.64 -7.75 -0.68
C TRP A 69 -1.52 -8.59 -0.08
N ILE A 70 -0.89 -9.45 -0.87
CA ILE A 70 0.26 -10.26 -0.44
C ILE A 70 1.44 -9.37 -0.03
N GLN A 71 1.75 -8.31 -0.81
CA GLN A 71 2.81 -7.35 -0.48
C GLN A 71 2.55 -6.66 0.87
N ASN A 72 1.31 -6.24 1.12
CA ASN A 72 0.92 -5.58 2.35
C ASN A 72 0.93 -6.54 3.56
N LEU A 73 0.59 -7.82 3.36
CA LEU A 73 0.73 -8.83 4.41
C LEU A 73 2.19 -9.07 4.79
N ALA A 74 3.10 -8.96 3.83
CA ALA A 74 4.52 -9.15 4.04
C ALA A 74 5.23 -7.94 4.68
N ALA A 75 4.55 -6.79 4.74
CA ALA A 75 5.05 -5.60 5.41
C ALA A 75 4.49 -5.52 6.83
N LYS A 76 5.36 -5.25 7.80
CA LYS A 76 5.00 -5.07 9.21
C LYS A 76 5.84 -3.94 9.82
N TYR A 77 5.18 -3.02 10.46
CA TYR A 77 5.78 -1.92 11.20
C TYR A 77 5.56 -2.14 12.69
N GLN A 78 6.62 -2.06 13.49
CA GLN A 78 6.58 -2.24 14.93
C GLN A 78 7.27 -1.05 15.59
N VAL A 79 6.60 -0.45 16.55
CA VAL A 79 7.14 0.64 17.36
C VAL A 79 7.37 0.11 18.76
N THR A 80 8.60 0.22 19.24
CA THR A 80 8.98 -0.01 20.64
C THR A 80 9.31 1.33 21.30
N GLU A 81 9.62 1.35 22.59
CA GLU A 81 10.00 2.59 23.29
C GLU A 81 11.31 3.20 22.75
N GLU A 82 12.19 2.41 22.18
CA GLU A 82 13.52 2.87 21.75
C GLU A 82 13.73 2.81 20.24
N ARG A 83 12.95 1.98 19.51
CA ARG A 83 13.19 1.67 18.09
C ARG A 83 11.93 1.62 17.25
N LEU A 84 12.09 2.00 16.00
CA LEU A 84 11.14 1.69 14.93
C LEU A 84 11.69 0.54 14.08
N ILE A 85 10.99 -0.59 14.06
CA ILE A 85 11.37 -1.79 13.29
C ILE A 85 10.46 -1.90 12.08
N VAL A 86 11.05 -1.83 10.90
CA VAL A 86 10.34 -1.96 9.63
C VAL A 86 10.73 -3.26 8.96
N ARG A 87 9.80 -4.18 8.88
CA ARG A 87 9.98 -5.46 8.19
C ARG A 87 9.25 -5.42 6.86
N ARG A 88 9.94 -5.72 5.78
CA ARG A 88 9.40 -5.73 4.41
C ARG A 88 9.89 -6.93 3.64
N GLY A 89 9.11 -7.37 2.66
CA GLY A 89 9.49 -8.34 1.65
C GLY A 89 8.90 -9.73 1.81
N ILE A 90 8.60 -10.35 0.67
CA ILE A 90 8.04 -11.70 0.56
C ILE A 90 9.18 -12.71 0.36
N ILE A 91 10.02 -12.48 -0.64
CA ILE A 91 11.12 -13.37 -1.03
C ILE A 91 12.42 -12.91 -0.37
N MET A 92 12.74 -11.63 -0.48
CA MET A 92 13.85 -10.99 0.23
C MET A 92 13.29 -10.21 1.41
N LYS A 93 13.58 -10.66 2.62
CA LYS A 93 13.18 -9.96 3.85
C LYS A 93 14.21 -8.89 4.17
N SER A 94 13.77 -7.64 4.20
CA SER A 94 14.52 -6.51 4.74
C SER A 94 13.98 -6.17 6.12
N ILE A 95 14.88 -5.95 7.05
CA ILE A 95 14.57 -5.48 8.40
C ILE A 95 15.39 -4.23 8.60
N ASP A 96 14.70 -3.09 8.65
CA ASP A 96 15.31 -1.80 8.93
C ASP A 96 14.94 -1.42 10.36
N GLU A 97 15.93 -1.19 11.20
CA GLU A 97 15.77 -0.73 12.58
C GLU A 97 16.31 0.68 12.71
N ILE A 98 15.51 1.58 13.23
CA ILE A 98 15.90 2.97 13.49
C ILE A 98 15.65 3.28 14.96
N GLU A 99 16.69 3.72 15.66
CA GLU A 99 16.59 4.21 17.03
C GLU A 99 15.83 5.55 17.04
N LEU A 100 14.81 5.66 17.91
CA LEU A 100 13.91 6.83 17.94
C LEU A 100 14.66 8.14 18.21
N TYR A 101 15.72 8.13 19.00
CA TYR A 101 16.52 9.32 19.29
C TYR A 101 17.33 9.84 18.08
N ARG A 102 17.49 9.02 17.03
CA ARG A 102 18.16 9.41 15.77
C ARG A 102 17.21 10.01 14.75
N ILE A 103 15.91 9.96 15.00
CA ILE A 103 14.90 10.56 14.11
C ILE A 103 15.02 12.07 14.23
N LYS A 104 15.26 12.72 13.09
CA LYS A 104 15.40 14.19 13.03
C LYS A 104 14.12 14.86 12.59
N ASP A 105 13.41 14.26 11.65
CA ASP A 105 12.19 14.83 11.08
C ASP A 105 11.21 13.72 10.68
N VAL A 106 9.93 13.98 10.91
CA VAL A 106 8.83 13.11 10.52
C VAL A 106 7.86 13.92 9.67
N ARG A 107 7.76 13.59 8.39
CA ARG A 107 6.86 14.24 7.46
C ARG A 107 5.69 13.33 7.15
N ILE A 108 4.50 13.88 7.10
CA ILE A 108 3.31 13.18 6.66
C ILE A 108 2.82 13.82 5.38
N ASP A 109 2.79 13.05 4.30
CA ASP A 109 2.30 13.49 3.01
C ASP A 109 0.91 12.88 2.74
N PHE A 110 -0.04 13.75 2.44
CA PHE A 110 -1.38 13.37 2.02
C PHE A 110 -1.61 13.85 0.58
N SER A 111 -2.01 12.96 -0.31
CA SER A 111 -2.60 13.39 -1.57
C SER A 111 -4.05 13.88 -1.32
N ILE A 112 -4.62 14.63 -2.26
CA ILE A 112 -5.99 15.17 -2.12
C ILE A 112 -7.01 14.05 -1.84
N VAL A 113 -6.87 12.91 -2.51
CA VAL A 113 -7.72 11.73 -2.32
C VAL A 113 -7.47 11.07 -0.96
N ASN A 114 -6.21 11.02 -0.53
CA ASN A 114 -5.81 10.44 0.75
C ASN A 114 -6.28 11.24 1.96
N GLN A 115 -6.42 12.55 1.79
CA GLN A 115 -6.89 13.44 2.85
C GLN A 115 -8.33 13.12 3.27
N LEU A 116 -9.17 12.70 2.34
CA LEU A 116 -10.55 12.27 2.60
C LEU A 116 -10.62 10.88 3.27
N ALA A 117 -9.65 10.02 3.02
CA ALA A 117 -9.60 8.65 3.54
C ALA A 117 -8.72 8.48 4.80
N ASP A 118 -8.11 9.57 5.28
CA ASP A 118 -7.12 9.60 6.39
C ASP A 118 -5.99 8.57 6.22
N ILE A 119 -5.53 8.42 4.97
CA ILE A 119 -4.46 7.52 4.59
C ILE A 119 -3.25 8.36 4.25
N GLY A 120 -2.13 8.14 4.93
CA GLY A 120 -0.92 8.93 4.76
C GLY A 120 0.28 8.11 4.34
N ARG A 121 1.27 8.84 3.85
CA ARG A 121 2.64 8.39 3.71
C ARG A 121 3.46 9.08 4.79
N ILE A 122 4.08 8.30 5.66
CA ILE A 122 4.95 8.84 6.70
C ILE A 122 6.39 8.67 6.22
N SER A 123 7.08 9.78 6.07
CA SER A 123 8.48 9.84 5.70
C SER A 123 9.30 10.20 6.94
N ILE A 124 10.31 9.40 7.22
CA ILE A 124 11.15 9.53 8.40
C ILE A 124 12.58 9.79 7.97
N ALA A 125 13.10 10.96 8.31
CA ALA A 125 14.50 11.29 8.14
C ALA A 125 15.29 10.99 9.41
N SER A 126 16.32 10.15 9.29
CA SER A 126 17.21 9.78 10.39
C SER A 126 18.65 10.20 10.12
N SER A 127 19.44 10.32 11.18
CA SER A 127 20.90 10.51 11.06
C SER A 127 21.68 9.22 10.85
N ASP A 128 21.01 8.08 10.78
CA ASP A 128 21.64 6.77 10.63
C ASP A 128 22.21 6.58 9.21
N GLU A 129 23.34 5.87 9.10
CA GLU A 129 24.02 5.64 7.83
C GLU A 129 23.17 4.82 6.83
N THR A 130 22.40 3.86 7.33
CA THR A 130 21.45 3.07 6.53
C THR A 130 20.39 3.94 5.87
N THR A 131 19.89 4.93 6.59
CA THR A 131 18.92 5.90 6.05
C THR A 131 19.59 6.92 5.14
N ARG A 132 20.86 7.27 5.40
CA ARG A 132 21.66 8.15 4.50
C ARG A 132 21.94 7.52 3.15
N THR A 133 22.21 6.21 3.11
CA THR A 133 22.52 5.47 1.87
C THR A 133 21.27 5.10 1.08
N SER A 134 20.16 4.80 1.78
CA SER A 134 18.88 4.38 1.19
C SER A 134 17.88 5.53 1.01
N GLY A 135 18.21 6.74 1.48
CA GLY A 135 17.32 7.88 1.51
C GLY A 135 16.39 7.87 2.72
N GLU A 136 15.29 8.58 2.61
CA GLU A 136 14.26 8.70 3.62
C GLU A 136 13.50 7.37 3.81
N LEU A 137 13.28 6.91 5.05
CA LEU A 137 12.44 5.75 5.32
C LEU A 137 10.98 6.12 5.12
N VAL A 138 10.32 5.47 4.17
CA VAL A 138 8.94 5.77 3.79
C VAL A 138 8.01 4.64 4.19
N LEU A 139 7.07 4.93 5.07
CA LEU A 139 5.94 4.07 5.44
C LEU A 139 4.74 4.44 4.56
N ARG A 140 4.23 3.49 3.77
CA ARG A 140 3.18 3.76 2.77
C ARG A 140 1.84 3.18 3.20
N ASP A 141 0.76 3.81 2.69
CA ASP A 141 -0.62 3.33 2.79
C ASP A 141 -1.07 3.07 4.24
N ILE A 142 -0.71 3.99 5.16
CA ILE A 142 -1.01 3.88 6.58
C ILE A 142 -2.35 4.54 6.87
N GLU A 143 -3.28 3.77 7.42
CA GLU A 143 -4.52 4.28 7.95
C GLU A 143 -4.26 5.04 9.26
N ARG A 144 -5.04 6.12 9.48
CA ARG A 144 -4.91 7.02 10.64
C ARG A 144 -3.51 7.57 10.82
N ALA A 145 -2.89 7.99 9.70
CA ALA A 145 -1.51 8.45 9.71
C ALA A 145 -1.28 9.65 10.66
N ARG A 146 -2.33 10.47 10.92
CA ARG A 146 -2.26 11.60 11.85
C ARG A 146 -2.13 11.18 13.30
N GLU A 147 -2.76 10.07 13.70
CA GLU A 147 -2.71 9.54 15.07
C GLU A 147 -1.39 8.80 15.37
N ARG A 148 -0.69 8.35 14.31
CA ARG A 148 0.54 7.55 14.39
C ARG A 148 1.83 8.34 14.14
N ARG A 149 1.73 9.65 14.19
CA ARG A 149 2.85 10.58 14.04
C ARG A 149 3.75 10.62 15.28
#